data_e19069c1676ae93b6c499d841f86aaef
#
_entry.id   e19069c1676ae93b6c499d841f86aaef
#
_cell.length_a   1.000
_cell.length_b   1.000
_cell.length_c   1.000
_cell.angle_alpha   90.00
_cell.angle_beta   90.00
_cell.angle_gamma   90.00
#
_symmetry.space_group_name_H-M   'P 1'
#
loop_
_entity.id
_entity.type
_entity.pdbx_description
1 polymer ?
#
loop_
_entity_poly.entity_id
_entity_poly.type
_entity_poly.pdbx_seq_one_letter_code
_entity_poly.pdbx_strand_id
1 'polypeptide(L)'
;MLISIAAGVNLNSLAEWLGEPTAIIRVMPNTPALIQAGAAALFANEHATVTQKNTAEAMMRSVGTAIWLETEDLMDTVTALSGSGPAYFFYFMEAMEKAAIDMGLSDEHARLLTIETALGAAKMALLSASDLAELRRQVTSPGGTTEQALNTFQQGKLEELVHEAMSAAKQRSIELSQLLGE
;
A
#
# COMPACT_ATOMS: atom_id res chain seq x y z
N MET A 1 10.35 -24.37 -7.16
CA MET A 1 10.18 -22.97 -6.73
C MET A 1 8.74 -22.78 -6.24
N LEU A 2 8.59 -22.20 -5.06
CA LEU A 2 7.30 -21.75 -4.51
C LEU A 2 7.25 -20.23 -4.58
N ILE A 3 6.13 -19.66 -5.01
CA ILE A 3 5.80 -18.23 -4.86
C ILE A 3 4.63 -18.15 -3.90
N SER A 4 4.83 -17.52 -2.74
CA SER A 4 3.81 -17.38 -1.70
C SER A 4 3.31 -15.94 -1.64
N ILE A 5 2.00 -15.76 -1.68
CA ILE A 5 1.32 -14.47 -1.47
C ILE A 5 0.61 -14.41 -0.11
N ALA A 6 0.88 -15.38 0.76
CA ALA A 6 0.23 -15.48 2.06
C ALA A 6 0.75 -14.39 3.00
N ALA A 7 -0.15 -13.53 3.48
CA ALA A 7 0.17 -12.56 4.51
C ALA A 7 0.47 -13.28 5.83
N GLY A 8 1.47 -12.82 6.56
CA GLY A 8 1.82 -13.39 7.85
C GLY A 8 2.53 -14.75 7.82
N VAL A 9 2.98 -15.23 6.65
CA VAL A 9 3.75 -16.49 6.55
C VAL A 9 5.17 -16.16 6.10
N ASN A 10 6.16 -16.38 6.97
CA ASN A 10 7.56 -16.09 6.69
C ASN A 10 8.28 -17.22 5.95
N LEU A 11 9.48 -16.95 5.42
CA LEU A 11 10.26 -17.93 4.67
C LEU A 11 10.65 -19.15 5.52
N ASN A 12 10.93 -18.95 6.80
CA ASN A 12 11.32 -20.05 7.69
C ASN A 12 10.18 -21.05 7.86
N SER A 13 8.97 -20.57 8.15
CA SER A 13 7.78 -21.43 8.25
C SER A 13 7.50 -22.17 6.95
N LEU A 14 7.61 -21.47 5.80
CA LEU A 14 7.44 -22.12 4.48
C LEU A 14 8.51 -23.17 4.22
N ALA A 15 9.77 -22.94 4.61
CA ALA A 15 10.85 -23.88 4.42
C ALA A 15 10.67 -25.13 5.32
N GLU A 16 10.27 -24.94 6.57
CA GLU A 16 9.96 -26.03 7.51
C GLU A 16 8.82 -26.92 7.00
N TRP A 17 7.74 -26.32 6.52
CA TRP A 17 6.59 -27.07 6.01
C TRP A 17 6.91 -27.86 4.74
N LEU A 18 7.84 -27.37 3.92
CA LEU A 18 8.24 -28.04 2.68
C LEU A 18 9.27 -29.17 2.90
N GLY A 19 10.01 -29.15 4.02
CA GLY A 19 10.91 -30.22 4.45
C GLY A 19 12.18 -30.43 3.59
N GLU A 20 12.41 -29.59 2.56
CA GLU A 20 13.52 -29.70 1.61
C GLU A 20 14.05 -28.31 1.23
N PRO A 21 15.33 -28.19 0.83
CA PRO A 21 15.86 -26.92 0.32
C PRO A 21 15.11 -26.48 -0.94
N THR A 22 14.09 -25.65 -0.78
CA THR A 22 13.25 -25.19 -1.88
C THR A 22 13.48 -23.71 -2.13
N ALA A 23 13.58 -23.32 -3.41
CA ALA A 23 13.55 -21.92 -3.80
C ALA A 23 12.18 -21.31 -3.46
N ILE A 24 12.14 -20.34 -2.54
CA ILE A 24 10.92 -19.70 -2.06
C ILE A 24 11.02 -18.20 -2.30
N ILE A 25 9.95 -17.63 -2.87
CA ILE A 25 9.79 -16.21 -3.09
C ILE A 25 8.49 -15.78 -2.40
N ARG A 26 8.62 -14.93 -1.38
CA ARG A 26 7.47 -14.24 -0.77
C ARG A 26 7.10 -13.06 -1.62
N VAL A 27 5.81 -12.84 -1.80
CA VAL A 27 5.25 -11.68 -2.47
C VAL A 27 4.13 -11.11 -1.62
N MET A 28 4.17 -9.82 -1.37
CA MET A 28 3.07 -9.08 -0.78
C MET A 28 2.43 -8.18 -1.84
N PRO A 29 1.40 -8.66 -2.54
CA PRO A 29 0.61 -7.87 -3.49
C PRO A 29 -0.48 -7.10 -2.76
N ASN A 30 -1.28 -6.36 -3.52
CA ASN A 30 -2.51 -5.75 -3.03
C ASN A 30 -3.66 -5.89 -4.03
N THR A 31 -4.88 -5.62 -3.57
CA THR A 31 -6.11 -5.83 -4.35
C THR A 31 -6.20 -5.06 -5.67
N PRO A 32 -5.60 -3.86 -5.86
CA PRO A 32 -5.59 -3.20 -7.17
C PRO A 32 -4.90 -4.00 -8.29
N ALA A 33 -4.16 -5.06 -7.96
CA ALA A 33 -3.64 -6.00 -8.96
C ALA A 33 -4.75 -6.61 -9.84
N LEU A 34 -5.97 -6.74 -9.34
CA LEU A 34 -7.13 -7.23 -10.10
C LEU A 34 -7.48 -6.36 -11.32
N ILE A 35 -7.06 -5.11 -11.31
CA ILE A 35 -7.25 -4.14 -12.41
C ILE A 35 -5.90 -3.66 -12.98
N GLN A 36 -4.84 -4.43 -12.81
CA GLN A 36 -3.49 -4.13 -13.30
C GLN A 36 -2.87 -2.82 -12.73
N ALA A 37 -3.31 -2.41 -11.56
CA ALA A 37 -2.82 -1.24 -10.83
C ALA A 37 -2.24 -1.63 -9.46
N GLY A 38 -1.73 -2.86 -9.33
CA GLY A 38 -1.18 -3.39 -8.10
C GLY A 38 0.17 -2.80 -7.72
N ALA A 39 0.49 -2.90 -6.43
CA ALA A 39 1.84 -2.72 -5.90
C ALA A 39 2.23 -4.01 -5.15
N ALA A 40 3.36 -4.58 -5.52
CA ALA A 40 3.85 -5.81 -4.93
C ALA A 40 5.30 -5.66 -4.47
N ALA A 41 5.63 -6.18 -3.30
CA ALA A 41 7.00 -6.37 -2.87
C ALA A 41 7.35 -7.86 -2.88
N LEU A 42 8.60 -8.16 -3.26
CA LEU A 42 9.14 -9.51 -3.35
C LEU A 42 10.36 -9.65 -2.43
N PHE A 43 10.48 -10.80 -1.82
CA PHE A 43 11.68 -11.23 -1.11
C PHE A 43 11.92 -12.72 -1.38
N ALA A 44 13.17 -13.12 -1.59
CA ALA A 44 13.54 -14.49 -1.93
C ALA A 44 14.56 -15.06 -0.96
N ASN A 45 14.47 -16.36 -0.66
CA ASN A 45 15.52 -17.05 0.03
C ASN A 45 16.77 -17.27 -0.88
N GLU A 46 17.83 -17.77 -0.29
CA GLU A 46 19.13 -18.05 -0.94
C GLU A 46 19.06 -19.12 -2.03
N HIS A 47 18.07 -20.00 -1.98
CA HIS A 47 17.88 -21.08 -2.97
C HIS A 47 17.23 -20.60 -4.26
N ALA A 48 16.70 -19.37 -4.30
CA ALA A 48 16.07 -18.83 -5.49
C ALA A 48 17.12 -18.33 -6.49
N THR A 49 17.15 -18.95 -7.67
CA THR A 49 18.04 -18.54 -8.77
C THR A 49 17.60 -17.21 -9.38
N VAL A 50 18.51 -16.54 -10.08
CA VAL A 50 18.21 -15.30 -10.82
C VAL A 50 17.06 -15.49 -11.81
N THR A 51 17.03 -16.61 -12.52
CA THR A 51 15.94 -16.91 -13.45
C THR A 51 14.58 -17.03 -12.76
N GLN A 52 14.55 -17.65 -11.57
CA GLN A 52 13.33 -17.78 -10.79
C GLN A 52 12.85 -16.43 -10.24
N LYS A 53 13.79 -15.59 -9.77
CA LYS A 53 13.49 -14.21 -9.34
C LYS A 53 12.91 -13.39 -10.48
N ASN A 54 13.54 -13.43 -11.67
CA ASN A 54 13.05 -12.73 -12.85
C ASN A 54 11.64 -13.20 -13.27
N THR A 55 11.37 -14.51 -13.15
CA THR A 55 10.03 -15.05 -13.43
C THR A 55 8.98 -14.51 -12.46
N ALA A 56 9.26 -14.52 -11.16
CA ALA A 56 8.34 -13.99 -10.16
C ALA A 56 8.10 -12.48 -10.34
N GLU A 57 9.16 -11.72 -10.62
CA GLU A 57 9.05 -10.29 -10.91
C GLU A 57 8.20 -10.02 -12.15
N ALA A 58 8.43 -10.75 -13.25
CA ALA A 58 7.64 -10.60 -14.47
C ALA A 58 6.15 -10.88 -14.24
N MET A 59 5.83 -11.91 -13.42
CA MET A 59 4.45 -12.18 -13.02
C MET A 59 3.82 -11.00 -12.29
N MET A 60 4.51 -10.41 -11.31
CA MET A 60 3.98 -9.27 -10.55
C MET A 60 3.88 -8.01 -11.40
N ARG A 61 4.86 -7.78 -12.29
CA ARG A 61 4.83 -6.64 -13.22
C ARG A 61 3.69 -6.72 -14.24
N SER A 62 3.16 -7.89 -14.51
CA SER A 62 1.99 -8.03 -15.39
C SER A 62 0.69 -7.49 -14.77
N VAL A 63 0.65 -7.30 -13.45
CA VAL A 63 -0.51 -6.83 -12.70
C VAL A 63 -0.25 -5.52 -11.92
N GLY A 64 0.92 -4.90 -12.10
CA GLY A 64 1.26 -3.65 -11.46
C GLY A 64 2.75 -3.41 -11.30
N THR A 65 3.12 -2.63 -10.29
CA THR A 65 4.52 -2.36 -9.93
C THR A 65 5.05 -3.44 -9.00
N ALA A 66 6.30 -3.85 -9.23
CA ALA A 66 6.99 -4.83 -8.41
C ALA A 66 8.34 -4.29 -7.95
N ILE A 67 8.65 -4.44 -6.66
CA ILE A 67 9.94 -4.07 -6.05
C ILE A 67 10.53 -5.26 -5.28
N TRP A 68 11.85 -5.34 -5.24
CA TRP A 68 12.56 -6.28 -4.37
C TRP A 68 12.94 -5.62 -3.05
N LEU A 69 12.79 -6.36 -1.97
CA LEU A 69 13.22 -5.94 -0.64
C LEU A 69 14.61 -6.50 -0.32
N GLU A 70 15.37 -5.76 0.49
CA GLU A 70 16.69 -6.18 0.95
C GLU A 70 16.62 -7.20 2.10
N THR A 71 15.59 -7.09 2.95
CA THR A 71 15.37 -7.99 4.10
C THR A 71 13.91 -8.40 4.19
N GLU A 72 13.68 -9.60 4.73
CA GLU A 72 12.31 -10.11 4.89
C GLU A 72 11.47 -9.29 5.89
N ASP A 73 12.09 -8.74 6.93
CA ASP A 73 11.41 -7.95 7.97
C ASP A 73 10.67 -6.73 7.42
N LEU A 74 11.09 -6.23 6.24
CA LEU A 74 10.40 -5.14 5.56
C LEU A 74 9.03 -5.55 5.00
N MET A 75 8.74 -6.86 4.88
CA MET A 75 7.42 -7.34 4.41
C MET A 75 6.28 -6.90 5.32
N ASP A 76 6.49 -6.80 6.64
CA ASP A 76 5.45 -6.33 7.56
C ASP A 76 5.15 -4.85 7.36
N THR A 77 6.18 -4.06 7.05
CA THR A 77 6.01 -2.64 6.71
C THR A 77 5.29 -2.48 5.36
N VAL A 78 5.63 -3.30 4.37
CA VAL A 78 4.93 -3.34 3.07
C VAL A 78 3.47 -3.76 3.26
N THR A 79 3.21 -4.75 4.11
CA THR A 79 1.84 -5.18 4.45
C THR A 79 1.03 -4.02 5.01
N ALA A 80 1.60 -3.27 5.95
CA ALA A 80 0.95 -2.08 6.53
C ALA A 80 0.78 -0.94 5.50
N LEU A 81 1.75 -0.71 4.60
CA LEU A 81 1.70 0.39 3.65
C LEU A 81 0.84 0.08 2.42
N SER A 82 1.19 -0.97 1.67
CA SER A 82 0.57 -1.26 0.38
C SER A 82 -0.43 -2.41 0.42
N GLY A 83 -0.23 -3.40 1.29
CA GLY A 83 -1.17 -4.49 1.48
C GLY A 83 -2.51 -4.00 2.03
N SER A 84 -2.48 -3.29 3.14
CA SER A 84 -3.65 -2.68 3.80
C SER A 84 -4.04 -1.32 3.20
N GLY A 85 -3.11 -0.66 2.52
CA GLY A 85 -3.25 0.71 2.01
C GLY A 85 -4.51 0.99 1.19
N PRO A 86 -4.97 0.11 0.30
CA PRO A 86 -6.21 0.35 -0.43
C PRO A 86 -7.41 0.64 0.49
N ALA A 87 -7.50 -0.04 1.64
CA ALA A 87 -8.57 0.21 2.61
C ALA A 87 -8.48 1.61 3.25
N TYR A 88 -7.28 2.14 3.46
CA TYR A 88 -7.09 3.50 3.99
C TYR A 88 -7.58 4.56 3.01
N PHE A 89 -7.25 4.39 1.73
CA PHE A 89 -7.72 5.28 0.67
C PHE A 89 -9.24 5.18 0.50
N PHE A 90 -9.82 3.99 0.54
CA PHE A 90 -11.28 3.83 0.48
C PHE A 90 -11.95 4.51 1.66
N TYR A 91 -11.43 4.37 2.87
CA TYR A 91 -11.99 5.00 4.06
C TYR A 91 -11.87 6.54 4.01
N PHE A 92 -10.74 7.06 3.51
CA PHE A 92 -10.58 8.50 3.31
C PHE A 92 -11.53 9.04 2.25
N MET A 93 -11.67 8.34 1.11
CA MET A 93 -12.63 8.69 0.07
C MET A 93 -14.08 8.64 0.58
N GLU A 94 -14.45 7.62 1.35
CA GLU A 94 -15.77 7.52 1.99
C GLU A 94 -16.05 8.74 2.90
N ALA A 95 -15.07 9.15 3.70
CA ALA A 95 -15.21 10.32 4.55
C ALA A 95 -15.37 11.62 3.74
N MET A 96 -14.64 11.78 2.63
CA MET A 96 -14.78 12.92 1.74
C MET A 96 -16.15 12.94 1.05
N GLU A 97 -16.61 11.81 0.51
CA GLU A 97 -17.91 11.64 -0.13
C GLU A 97 -19.02 12.03 0.83
N LYS A 98 -18.98 11.52 2.06
CA LYS A 98 -19.97 11.81 3.10
C LYS A 98 -20.01 13.30 3.46
N ALA A 99 -18.84 13.91 3.67
CA ALA A 99 -18.75 15.33 3.95
C ALA A 99 -19.31 16.19 2.78
N ALA A 100 -19.03 15.81 1.55
CA ALA A 100 -19.53 16.53 0.36
C ALA A 100 -21.05 16.44 0.24
N ILE A 101 -21.67 15.30 0.56
CA ILE A 101 -23.12 15.12 0.62
C ILE A 101 -23.72 16.00 1.73
N ASP A 102 -23.13 16.00 2.92
CA ASP A 102 -23.56 16.85 4.04
C ASP A 102 -23.48 18.35 3.71
N MET A 103 -22.57 18.73 2.80
CA MET A 103 -22.42 20.09 2.26
C MET A 103 -23.35 20.41 1.08
N GLY A 104 -24.17 19.46 0.65
CA GLY A 104 -25.25 19.68 -0.35
C GLY A 104 -24.99 19.15 -1.75
N LEU A 105 -23.92 18.39 -2.00
CA LEU A 105 -23.77 17.67 -3.27
C LEU A 105 -24.71 16.46 -3.32
N SER A 106 -25.16 16.09 -4.52
CA SER A 106 -25.82 14.81 -4.70
C SER A 106 -24.84 13.66 -4.51
N ASP A 107 -25.34 12.49 -4.09
CA ASP A 107 -24.56 11.27 -3.89
C ASP A 107 -23.74 10.93 -5.13
N GLU A 108 -24.34 11.02 -6.31
CA GLU A 108 -23.68 10.74 -7.59
C GLU A 108 -22.49 11.68 -7.84
N HIS A 109 -22.68 12.99 -7.63
CA HIS A 109 -21.61 13.97 -7.86
C HIS A 109 -20.52 13.88 -6.79
N ALA A 110 -20.88 13.69 -5.52
CA ALA A 110 -19.92 13.53 -4.43
C ALA A 110 -19.00 12.34 -4.69
N ARG A 111 -19.58 11.17 -5.04
CA ARG A 111 -18.85 9.96 -5.36
C ARG A 111 -17.92 10.15 -6.56
N LEU A 112 -18.44 10.66 -7.68
CA LEU A 112 -17.66 10.85 -8.90
C LEU A 112 -16.47 11.79 -8.66
N LEU A 113 -16.72 12.96 -8.09
CA LEU A 113 -15.67 13.96 -7.84
C LEU A 113 -14.62 13.46 -6.84
N THR A 114 -15.01 12.73 -5.82
CA THR A 114 -14.08 12.13 -4.85
C THR A 114 -13.13 11.14 -5.53
N ILE A 115 -13.67 10.21 -6.31
CA ILE A 115 -12.87 9.18 -6.99
C ILE A 115 -11.93 9.81 -8.02
N GLU A 116 -12.44 10.70 -8.87
CA GLU A 116 -11.63 11.34 -9.93
C GLU A 116 -10.54 12.25 -9.34
N THR A 117 -10.82 12.92 -8.21
CA THR A 117 -9.83 13.73 -7.51
C THR A 117 -8.69 12.86 -6.94
N ALA A 118 -9.03 11.76 -6.27
CA ALA A 118 -8.04 10.83 -5.73
C ALA A 118 -7.18 10.21 -6.84
N LEU A 119 -7.82 9.75 -7.93
CA LEU A 119 -7.15 9.18 -9.09
C LEU A 119 -6.21 10.21 -9.76
N GLY A 120 -6.69 11.44 -9.95
CA GLY A 120 -5.91 12.53 -10.54
C GLY A 120 -4.70 12.89 -9.70
N ALA A 121 -4.86 13.02 -8.39
CA ALA A 121 -3.76 13.30 -7.47
C ALA A 121 -2.70 12.17 -7.48
N ALA A 122 -3.12 10.91 -7.44
CA ALA A 122 -2.22 9.76 -7.52
C ALA A 122 -1.45 9.72 -8.85
N LYS A 123 -2.12 9.98 -9.98
CA LYS A 123 -1.48 10.06 -11.30
C LYS A 123 -0.48 11.22 -11.37
N MET A 124 -0.81 12.38 -10.84
CA MET A 124 0.13 13.51 -10.78
C MET A 124 1.37 13.15 -9.97
N ALA A 125 1.21 12.53 -8.81
CA ALA A 125 2.33 12.08 -7.99
C ALA A 125 3.21 11.06 -8.70
N LEU A 126 2.64 10.13 -9.46
CA LEU A 126 3.36 9.12 -10.20
C LEU A 126 4.17 9.70 -11.37
N LEU A 127 3.65 10.71 -12.04
CA LEU A 127 4.24 11.31 -13.25
C LEU A 127 5.17 12.48 -12.95
N SER A 128 5.12 13.06 -11.75
CA SER A 128 5.93 14.20 -11.35
C SER A 128 7.31 13.77 -10.85
N ALA A 129 8.31 14.61 -11.12
CA ALA A 129 9.61 14.53 -10.47
C ALA A 129 9.65 15.20 -9.08
N SER A 130 8.62 15.96 -8.73
CA SER A 130 8.49 16.62 -7.42
C SER A 130 8.04 15.62 -6.35
N ASP A 131 8.48 15.82 -5.13
CA ASP A 131 7.98 15.06 -3.99
C ASP A 131 6.54 15.46 -3.63
N LEU A 132 5.90 14.66 -2.76
CA LEU A 132 4.50 14.88 -2.38
C LEU A 132 4.29 16.18 -1.62
N ALA A 133 5.26 16.64 -0.84
CA ALA A 133 5.17 17.90 -0.09
C ALA A 133 5.17 19.10 -1.06
N GLU A 134 6.00 19.04 -2.10
CA GLU A 134 6.04 20.05 -3.15
C GLU A 134 4.73 20.07 -3.97
N LEU A 135 4.21 18.90 -4.37
CA LEU A 135 2.94 18.82 -5.07
C LEU A 135 1.79 19.41 -4.23
N ARG A 136 1.75 19.11 -2.93
CA ARG A 136 0.80 19.70 -2.00
C ARG A 136 0.94 21.22 -1.95
N ARG A 137 2.16 21.75 -1.88
CA ARG A 137 2.44 23.17 -1.86
C ARG A 137 1.95 23.89 -3.12
N GLN A 138 2.15 23.28 -4.29
CA GLN A 138 1.73 23.84 -5.59
C GLN A 138 0.22 24.04 -5.71
N VAL A 139 -0.59 23.26 -5.00
CA VAL A 139 -2.05 23.38 -4.99
C VAL A 139 -2.58 24.11 -3.74
N THR A 140 -1.69 24.75 -2.96
CA THR A 140 -2.04 25.45 -1.72
C THR A 140 -1.71 26.93 -1.83
N SER A 141 -2.69 27.73 -2.24
CA SER A 141 -2.53 29.19 -2.28
C SER A 141 -2.62 29.79 -0.88
N PRO A 142 -1.79 30.81 -0.55
CA PRO A 142 -1.89 31.52 0.72
C PRO A 142 -3.28 32.14 0.93
N GLY A 143 -3.88 31.91 2.10
CA GLY A 143 -5.26 32.37 2.41
C GLY A 143 -6.36 31.60 1.69
N GLY A 144 -6.02 30.55 0.90
CA GLY A 144 -6.97 29.79 0.10
C GLY A 144 -7.72 28.70 0.88
N THR A 145 -8.70 28.10 0.22
CA THR A 145 -9.52 27.01 0.78
C THR A 145 -8.69 25.77 1.14
N THR A 146 -7.70 25.45 0.28
CA THR A 146 -6.79 24.31 0.51
C THR A 146 -5.97 24.50 1.78
N GLU A 147 -5.44 25.73 2.02
CA GLU A 147 -4.68 26.02 3.24
C GLU A 147 -5.55 25.84 4.50
N GLN A 148 -6.80 26.31 4.48
CA GLN A 148 -7.71 26.13 5.62
C GLN A 148 -8.01 24.65 5.91
N ALA A 149 -8.23 23.86 4.88
CA ALA A 149 -8.44 22.42 5.01
C ALA A 149 -7.18 21.71 5.58
N LEU A 150 -6.01 22.03 5.05
CA LEU A 150 -4.74 21.46 5.54
C LEU A 150 -4.46 21.84 6.99
N ASN A 151 -4.73 23.09 7.39
CA ASN A 151 -4.61 23.53 8.78
C ASN A 151 -5.52 22.71 9.72
N THR A 152 -6.74 22.39 9.26
CA THR A 152 -7.66 21.53 10.03
C THR A 152 -7.10 20.11 10.19
N PHE A 153 -6.57 19.52 9.13
CA PHE A 153 -5.93 18.21 9.21
C PHE A 153 -4.70 18.20 10.12
N GLN A 154 -3.88 19.26 10.07
CA GLN A 154 -2.72 19.38 10.95
C GLN A 154 -3.14 19.53 12.42
N GLN A 155 -4.15 20.35 12.73
CA GLN A 155 -4.71 20.48 14.08
C GLN A 155 -5.31 19.13 14.57
N GLY A 156 -5.91 18.37 13.67
CA GLY A 156 -6.40 17.03 13.92
C GLY A 156 -5.29 15.95 13.96
N LYS A 157 -4.01 16.35 13.84
CA LYS A 157 -2.84 15.46 13.94
C LYS A 157 -2.88 14.28 12.96
N LEU A 158 -3.26 14.55 11.72
CA LEU A 158 -3.39 13.50 10.70
C LEU A 158 -2.11 12.66 10.55
N GLU A 159 -0.92 13.28 10.60
CA GLU A 159 0.35 12.56 10.45
C GLU A 159 0.60 11.57 11.59
N GLU A 160 0.29 11.98 12.84
CA GLU A 160 0.38 11.09 14.02
C GLU A 160 -0.61 9.93 13.89
N LEU A 161 -1.86 10.22 13.52
CA LEU A 161 -2.89 9.21 13.33
C LEU A 161 -2.53 8.18 12.25
N VAL A 162 -1.99 8.62 11.12
CA VAL A 162 -1.53 7.73 10.04
C VAL A 162 -0.38 6.85 10.52
N HIS A 163 0.58 7.43 11.25
CA HIS A 163 1.69 6.67 11.83
C HIS A 163 1.19 5.59 12.81
N GLU A 164 0.28 5.93 13.70
CA GLU A 164 -0.30 5.00 14.66
C GLU A 164 -1.08 3.86 13.97
N ALA A 165 -1.91 4.20 12.98
CA ALA A 165 -2.68 3.22 12.22
C ALA A 165 -1.78 2.23 11.46
N MET A 166 -0.74 2.72 10.78
CA MET A 166 0.22 1.88 10.08
C MET A 166 1.07 1.04 11.04
N SER A 167 1.44 1.59 12.19
CA SER A 167 2.17 0.86 13.23
C SER A 167 1.34 -0.29 13.79
N ALA A 168 0.05 -0.08 14.04
CA ALA A 168 -0.87 -1.12 14.47
C ALA A 168 -1.02 -2.23 13.41
N ALA A 169 -1.13 -1.86 12.13
CA ALA A 169 -1.19 -2.83 11.04
C ALA A 169 0.11 -3.64 10.91
N LYS A 170 1.27 -2.99 11.02
CA LYS A 170 2.57 -3.68 11.02
C LYS A 170 2.69 -4.65 12.20
N GLN A 171 2.34 -4.20 13.40
CA GLN A 171 2.38 -5.02 14.60
C GLN A 171 1.48 -6.26 14.44
N ARG A 172 0.29 -6.07 13.87
CA ARG A 172 -0.62 -7.20 13.61
C ARG A 172 -0.06 -8.19 12.58
N SER A 173 0.66 -7.70 11.56
CA SER A 173 1.35 -8.56 10.59
C SER A 173 2.40 -9.44 11.28
N ILE A 174 3.19 -8.87 12.19
CA ILE A 174 4.20 -9.61 12.99
C ILE A 174 3.52 -10.68 13.86
N GLU A 175 2.44 -10.33 14.55
CA GLU A 175 1.68 -11.29 15.38
C GLU A 175 1.11 -12.45 14.55
N LEU A 176 0.57 -12.15 13.36
CA LEU A 176 0.08 -13.19 12.44
C LEU A 176 1.20 -14.12 11.99
N SER A 177 2.42 -13.58 11.75
CA SER A 177 3.56 -14.41 11.39
C SER A 177 3.98 -15.37 12.50
N GLN A 178 3.85 -14.96 13.76
CA GLN A 178 4.10 -15.82 14.91
C GLN A 178 3.03 -16.91 15.06
N LEU A 179 1.76 -16.54 14.92
CA LEU A 179 0.62 -17.47 15.06
C LEU A 179 0.52 -18.52 13.93
N LEU A 180 0.94 -18.16 12.72
CA LEU A 180 0.86 -19.03 11.56
C LEU A 180 2.16 -19.82 11.32
N GLY A 181 3.24 -19.44 12.00
CA GLY A 181 4.53 -20.14 11.96
C GLY A 181 4.66 -21.29 12.97
N GLU A 182 3.69 -21.45 13.88
CA GLU A 182 3.55 -22.59 14.77
C GLU A 182 2.79 -23.73 14.07
#